data_e8153b1edf2c86426b98c57b73c4d238
#
_entry.id   e8153b1edf2c86426b98c57b73c4d238
#
_cell.length_a   1.000
_cell.length_b   1.000
_cell.length_c   1.000
_cell.angle_alpha   90.00
_cell.angle_beta   90.00
_cell.angle_gamma   90.00
#
_symmetry.space_group_name_H-M   'P 1'
#
loop_
_entity.id
_entity.type
_entity.pdbx_description
1 polymer ?
#
loop_
_entity_poly.entity_id
_entity_poly.type
_entity_poly.pdbx_seq_one_letter_code
_entity_poly.pdbx_strand_id
1 'polypeptide(L)'
;MRWFYDIRYWLAFFLIFSCGFGAAHQTKLSSSLLTLEGGVVNAEIEVNVLDLEVALDEKFLTSESKLDEAAIENLSEEIFDYIANNNRLFCATNSVDPTRLGQFRFDGEHLILGMQWVCDGVTQPSRYSVSLFQEIDTQSRHVVSIEGDHNFVKLLSLDDQSVSFQTDGDSLWDLVIKFVISGVEHIAIGFDHIAFLLAVIVLGRSFWPLFKVVTAFTIAHSITLTLAVLNVFAIPPDIVEPLIALSIVYVAVENFFVKDIARRYWVTFVFGLIHGFGFASVLREFGLPQEGLVWALASFNVGVEIGQLLIVLAAVIFWRLIMLLPYFDSSEQGEARQRSISLMISASVGILGLGWFVERVFL
;
A
#
# COMPACT_ATOMS: atom_id res chain seq x y z
N MET A 1 -11.76 40.32 -21.58
CA MET A 1 -12.91 39.50 -21.07
C MET A 1 -12.73 37.98 -21.20
N ARG A 2 -11.70 37.45 -21.89
CA ARG A 2 -11.42 36.00 -22.02
C ARG A 2 -10.73 35.39 -20.78
N TRP A 3 -10.06 36.15 -19.96
CA TRP A 3 -9.33 35.69 -18.75
C TRP A 3 -10.24 35.21 -17.61
N PHE A 4 -11.47 35.71 -17.52
CA PHE A 4 -12.43 35.33 -16.47
C PHE A 4 -13.12 33.98 -16.70
N TYR A 5 -13.16 33.47 -17.95
CA TYR A 5 -13.69 32.14 -18.24
C TYR A 5 -12.71 31.03 -17.81
N ASP A 6 -11.41 31.28 -17.88
CA ASP A 6 -10.39 30.33 -17.47
C ASP A 6 -10.37 30.09 -15.95
N ILE A 7 -10.64 31.11 -15.13
CA ILE A 7 -10.66 31.03 -13.66
C ILE A 7 -11.80 30.14 -13.15
N ARG A 8 -12.96 30.10 -13.83
CA ARG A 8 -14.08 29.24 -13.42
C ARG A 8 -13.79 27.75 -13.60
N TYR A 9 -13.05 27.39 -14.63
CA TYR A 9 -12.59 26.02 -14.82
C TYR A 9 -11.49 25.64 -13.83
N TRP A 10 -10.64 26.61 -13.42
CA TRP A 10 -9.67 26.44 -12.38
C TRP A 10 -10.32 26.18 -11.01
N LEU A 11 -11.32 26.93 -10.65
CA LEU A 11 -12.05 26.76 -9.41
C LEU A 11 -12.84 25.45 -9.38
N ALA A 12 -13.46 25.04 -10.49
CA ALA A 12 -14.15 23.76 -10.59
C ALA A 12 -13.18 22.57 -10.52
N PHE A 13 -12.03 22.65 -11.16
CA PHE A 13 -10.99 21.63 -11.11
C PHE A 13 -10.38 21.55 -9.69
N PHE A 14 -10.11 22.68 -9.07
CA PHE A 14 -9.60 22.74 -7.68
C PHE A 14 -10.62 22.21 -6.67
N LEU A 15 -11.92 22.45 -6.85
CA LEU A 15 -12.98 21.94 -5.98
C LEU A 15 -13.17 20.42 -6.13
N ILE A 16 -12.97 19.87 -7.32
CA ILE A 16 -13.03 18.41 -7.54
C ILE A 16 -11.82 17.71 -6.90
N PHE A 17 -10.64 18.32 -6.91
CA PHE A 17 -9.43 17.76 -6.31
C PHE A 17 -9.29 18.06 -4.80
N SER A 18 -9.88 19.12 -4.29
CA SER A 18 -9.82 19.44 -2.85
C SER A 18 -10.77 18.61 -1.97
N CYS A 19 -11.70 17.84 -2.56
CA CYS A 19 -12.51 16.86 -1.82
C CYS A 19 -11.77 15.57 -1.44
N GLY A 20 -10.48 15.44 -1.78
CA GLY A 20 -9.68 14.24 -1.56
C GLY A 20 -8.52 14.41 -0.59
N PHE A 21 -8.57 15.34 0.38
CA PHE A 21 -7.67 15.32 1.53
C PHE A 21 -8.13 14.24 2.54
N GLY A 22 -8.24 13.01 2.06
CA GLY A 22 -8.12 11.86 2.92
C GLY A 22 -6.63 11.60 3.08
N ALA A 23 -6.12 11.56 4.31
CA ALA A 23 -4.80 11.02 4.59
C ALA A 23 -4.66 9.74 3.77
N ALA A 24 -3.54 9.58 3.08
CA ALA A 24 -3.20 8.32 2.42
C ALA A 24 -2.99 7.30 3.54
N HIS A 25 -4.08 6.72 4.05
CA HIS A 25 -4.01 5.64 5.00
C HIS A 25 -3.26 4.50 4.31
N GLN A 26 -2.09 4.20 4.84
CA GLN A 26 -1.41 2.95 4.53
C GLN A 26 -2.44 1.83 4.72
N THR A 27 -2.45 0.86 3.83
CA THR A 27 -3.32 -0.31 3.97
C THR A 27 -3.05 -0.93 5.32
N LYS A 28 -4.08 -0.99 6.18
CA LYS A 28 -3.97 -1.60 7.51
C LYS A 28 -3.69 -3.08 7.32
N LEU A 29 -2.50 -3.47 7.72
CA LEU A 29 -2.02 -4.83 7.62
C LEU A 29 -1.65 -5.35 9.00
N SER A 30 -2.06 -6.57 9.29
CA SER A 30 -1.67 -7.32 10.48
C SER A 30 -1.24 -8.72 10.08
N SER A 31 -0.51 -9.42 10.94
CA SER A 31 -0.06 -10.77 10.64
C SER A 31 -0.21 -11.72 11.82
N SER A 32 -0.29 -13.02 11.52
CA SER A 32 -0.23 -14.12 12.48
C SER A 32 0.70 -15.20 11.98
N LEU A 33 1.70 -15.53 12.78
CA LEU A 33 2.54 -16.69 12.58
C LEU A 33 2.05 -17.81 13.50
N LEU A 34 1.51 -18.87 12.94
CA LEU A 34 0.97 -20.02 13.68
C LEU A 34 1.95 -21.19 13.63
N THR A 35 2.23 -21.79 14.78
CA THR A 35 2.98 -23.05 14.90
C THR A 35 2.10 -24.11 15.52
N LEU A 36 2.05 -25.30 14.89
CA LEU A 36 1.19 -26.40 15.32
C LEU A 36 2.03 -27.51 15.93
N GLU A 37 1.76 -27.84 17.19
CA GLU A 37 2.41 -28.96 17.90
C GLU A 37 1.38 -29.78 18.67
N GLY A 38 1.07 -30.98 18.22
CA GLY A 38 0.32 -31.97 18.99
C GLY A 38 -1.06 -31.51 19.51
N GLY A 39 -1.80 -30.71 18.74
CA GLY A 39 -3.10 -30.15 19.16
C GLY A 39 -3.02 -28.80 19.89
N VAL A 40 -1.82 -28.29 20.12
CA VAL A 40 -1.57 -26.94 20.60
C VAL A 40 -1.22 -26.05 19.41
N VAL A 41 -1.84 -24.88 19.33
CA VAL A 41 -1.53 -23.85 18.35
C VAL A 41 -0.97 -22.64 19.08
N ASN A 42 0.28 -22.31 18.80
CA ASN A 42 0.88 -21.07 19.25
C ASN A 42 0.82 -20.06 18.10
N ALA A 43 0.51 -18.82 18.42
CA ALA A 43 0.52 -17.72 17.48
C ALA A 43 1.37 -16.55 17.98
N GLU A 44 2.14 -15.95 17.09
CA GLU A 44 2.65 -14.60 17.25
C GLU A 44 1.81 -13.70 16.34
N ILE A 45 1.09 -12.75 16.96
CA ILE A 45 0.22 -11.82 16.25
C ILE A 45 0.87 -10.45 16.28
N GLU A 46 1.09 -9.89 15.11
CA GLU A 46 1.69 -8.58 14.92
C GLU A 46 0.66 -7.60 14.41
N VAL A 47 0.54 -6.46 15.08
CA VAL A 47 -0.41 -5.39 14.76
C VAL A 47 0.27 -4.03 14.85
N ASN A 48 -0.14 -3.09 14.00
CA ASN A 48 0.33 -1.70 14.11
C ASN A 48 -0.36 -1.00 15.29
N VAL A 49 0.43 -0.27 16.10
CA VAL A 49 -0.06 0.44 17.28
C VAL A 49 -1.05 1.54 16.92
N LEU A 50 -0.87 2.21 15.78
CA LEU A 50 -1.82 3.23 15.29
C LEU A 50 -3.21 2.64 14.99
N ASP A 51 -3.27 1.41 14.50
CA ASP A 51 -4.54 0.74 14.26
C ASP A 51 -5.23 0.36 15.56
N LEU A 52 -4.45 0.00 16.59
CA LEU A 52 -4.98 -0.24 17.94
C LEU A 52 -5.49 1.07 18.57
N GLU A 53 -4.80 2.21 18.39
CA GLU A 53 -5.30 3.52 18.85
C GLU A 53 -6.70 3.82 18.28
N VAL A 54 -6.90 3.56 16.99
CA VAL A 54 -8.19 3.78 16.34
C VAL A 54 -9.23 2.77 16.79
N ALA A 55 -8.86 1.49 16.98
CA ALA A 55 -9.77 0.44 17.34
C ALA A 55 -10.26 0.53 18.80
N LEU A 56 -9.41 1.01 19.71
CA LEU A 56 -9.72 1.11 21.14
C LEU A 56 -10.10 2.53 21.58
N ASP A 57 -10.05 3.52 20.65
CA ASP A 57 -10.26 4.95 20.95
C ASP A 57 -9.31 5.48 22.06
N GLU A 58 -8.07 4.98 22.06
CA GLU A 58 -7.04 5.27 23.06
C GLU A 58 -5.80 5.85 22.39
N LYS A 59 -4.84 6.38 23.16
CA LYS A 59 -3.58 6.91 22.67
C LYS A 59 -2.39 6.13 23.22
N PHE A 60 -1.58 5.57 22.33
CA PHE A 60 -0.38 4.82 22.62
C PHE A 60 0.90 5.49 22.13
N LEU A 61 0.76 6.62 21.41
CA LEU A 61 1.89 7.45 20.98
C LEU A 61 1.93 8.75 21.76
N THR A 62 3.15 9.14 22.16
CA THR A 62 3.40 10.45 22.81
C THR A 62 3.29 11.59 21.79
N SER A 63 3.28 12.84 22.27
CA SER A 63 3.31 14.04 21.41
C SER A 63 4.56 14.14 20.52
N GLU A 64 5.60 13.33 20.77
CA GLU A 64 6.81 13.21 19.96
C GLU A 64 6.75 11.98 19.02
N SER A 65 5.58 11.37 18.82
CA SER A 65 5.37 10.15 18.03
C SER A 65 6.22 8.96 18.50
N LYS A 66 6.51 8.89 19.80
CA LYS A 66 7.19 7.75 20.43
C LYS A 66 6.18 6.87 21.15
N LEU A 67 6.40 5.58 21.13
CA LEU A 67 5.59 4.60 21.83
C LEU A 67 5.55 4.88 23.34
N ASP A 68 4.34 4.93 23.90
CA ASP A 68 4.11 4.99 25.34
C ASP A 68 3.88 3.57 25.87
N GLU A 69 4.98 2.85 26.14
CA GLU A 69 4.93 1.49 26.63
C GLU A 69 4.14 1.38 27.96
N ALA A 70 4.15 2.44 28.78
CA ALA A 70 3.42 2.44 30.05
C ALA A 70 1.89 2.52 29.82
N ALA A 71 1.44 3.27 28.83
CA ALA A 71 0.03 3.33 28.43
C ALA A 71 -0.44 1.97 27.92
N ILE A 72 0.36 1.33 27.08
CA ILE A 72 0.07 0.00 26.50
C ILE A 72 0.03 -1.07 27.60
N GLU A 73 0.97 -1.06 28.54
CA GLU A 73 0.98 -2.03 29.64
C GLU A 73 -0.22 -1.87 30.57
N ASN A 74 -0.67 -0.63 30.82
CA ASN A 74 -1.87 -0.36 31.62
C ASN A 74 -3.15 -0.88 30.98
N LEU A 75 -3.22 -0.94 29.65
CA LEU A 75 -4.37 -1.43 28.88
C LEU A 75 -4.13 -2.84 28.32
N SER A 76 -3.14 -3.55 28.87
CA SER A 76 -2.70 -4.84 28.33
C SER A 76 -3.80 -5.90 28.26
N GLU A 77 -4.72 -5.94 29.22
CA GLU A 77 -5.86 -6.87 29.20
C GLU A 77 -6.88 -6.48 28.12
N GLU A 78 -7.17 -5.18 27.95
CA GLU A 78 -8.11 -4.70 26.94
C GLU A 78 -7.58 -4.93 25.52
N ILE A 79 -6.30 -4.68 25.31
CA ILE A 79 -5.60 -4.99 24.04
C ILE A 79 -5.65 -6.49 23.77
N PHE A 80 -5.35 -7.33 24.79
CA PHE A 80 -5.42 -8.78 24.65
C PHE A 80 -6.83 -9.23 24.28
N ASP A 81 -7.85 -8.75 25.00
CA ASP A 81 -9.24 -9.12 24.74
C ASP A 81 -9.71 -8.70 23.35
N TYR A 82 -9.32 -7.51 22.89
CA TYR A 82 -9.63 -7.06 21.54
C TYR A 82 -9.02 -7.98 20.49
N ILE A 83 -7.72 -8.27 20.61
CA ILE A 83 -7.01 -9.14 19.66
C ILE A 83 -7.57 -10.58 19.74
N ALA A 84 -7.83 -11.13 20.94
CA ALA A 84 -8.37 -12.46 21.12
C ALA A 84 -9.77 -12.63 20.52
N ASN A 85 -10.65 -11.65 20.70
CA ASN A 85 -12.00 -11.67 20.14
C ASN A 85 -12.02 -11.64 18.61
N ASN A 86 -10.99 -11.02 18.02
CA ASN A 86 -10.83 -10.88 16.57
C ASN A 86 -9.93 -11.94 15.93
N ASN A 87 -9.36 -12.85 16.75
CA ASN A 87 -8.53 -14.00 16.32
C ASN A 87 -9.07 -15.29 16.92
N ARG A 88 -9.84 -16.05 16.19
CA ARG A 88 -10.56 -17.21 16.70
C ARG A 88 -10.03 -18.50 16.11
N LEU A 89 -9.65 -19.44 16.97
CA LEU A 89 -9.33 -20.81 16.57
C LEU A 89 -10.52 -21.73 16.83
N PHE A 90 -10.80 -22.60 15.87
CA PHE A 90 -11.83 -23.62 15.97
C PHE A 90 -11.19 -25.01 16.04
N CYS A 91 -11.52 -25.76 17.07
CA CYS A 91 -11.23 -27.18 17.19
C CYS A 91 -12.49 -27.96 16.81
N ALA A 92 -12.50 -28.60 15.66
CA ALA A 92 -13.70 -29.12 15.00
C ALA A 92 -14.70 -27.98 14.71
N THR A 93 -15.80 -27.90 15.46
CA THR A 93 -16.85 -26.88 15.27
C THR A 93 -16.86 -25.80 16.37
N ASN A 94 -16.10 -26.00 17.45
CA ASN A 94 -16.14 -25.14 18.64
C ASN A 94 -14.97 -24.16 18.61
N SER A 95 -15.27 -22.88 18.89
CA SER A 95 -14.24 -21.88 19.14
C SER A 95 -13.60 -22.15 20.51
N VAL A 96 -12.29 -22.00 20.56
CA VAL A 96 -11.50 -22.14 21.78
C VAL A 96 -10.92 -20.79 22.15
N ASP A 97 -10.99 -20.44 23.43
CA ASP A 97 -10.41 -19.17 23.93
C ASP A 97 -8.89 -19.30 24.04
N PRO A 98 -8.14 -18.28 23.64
CA PRO A 98 -6.69 -18.30 23.77
C PRO A 98 -6.23 -17.97 25.19
N THR A 99 -5.02 -18.41 25.49
CA THR A 99 -4.24 -17.91 26.64
C THR A 99 -3.11 -17.05 26.16
N ARG A 100 -2.83 -15.95 26.87
CA ARG A 100 -1.72 -15.05 26.56
C ARG A 100 -0.38 -15.74 26.86
N LEU A 101 0.57 -15.62 25.93
CA LEU A 101 1.94 -16.09 26.09
C LEU A 101 2.90 -14.90 26.25
N GLY A 102 3.42 -14.75 27.45
CA GLY A 102 4.45 -13.73 27.73
C GLY A 102 3.93 -12.29 27.78
N GLN A 103 4.86 -11.35 27.67
CA GLN A 103 4.60 -9.91 27.61
C GLN A 103 4.54 -9.44 26.17
N PHE A 104 3.99 -8.25 25.94
CA PHE A 104 4.07 -7.58 24.65
C PHE A 104 5.52 -7.33 24.26
N ARG A 105 5.82 -7.48 22.98
CA ARG A 105 7.09 -7.10 22.39
C ARG A 105 6.81 -6.02 21.36
N PHE A 106 7.79 -5.17 21.14
CA PHE A 106 7.67 -4.07 20.17
C PHE A 106 8.78 -4.18 19.13
N ASP A 107 8.39 -3.98 17.88
CA ASP A 107 9.31 -3.78 16.75
C ASP A 107 8.90 -2.53 15.99
N GLY A 108 9.59 -1.43 16.26
CA GLY A 108 9.18 -0.11 15.75
C GLY A 108 7.80 0.30 16.25
N GLU A 109 6.85 0.51 15.36
CA GLU A 109 5.46 0.86 15.65
C GLU A 109 4.54 -0.37 15.75
N HIS A 110 5.10 -1.59 15.75
CA HIS A 110 4.34 -2.82 15.82
C HIS A 110 4.37 -3.41 17.22
N LEU A 111 3.20 -3.88 17.65
CA LEU A 111 3.02 -4.68 18.85
C LEU A 111 2.93 -6.14 18.45
N ILE A 112 3.74 -6.99 19.09
CA ILE A 112 3.76 -8.44 18.90
C ILE A 112 3.23 -9.10 20.16
N LEU A 113 2.16 -9.89 20.01
CA LEU A 113 1.48 -10.62 21.07
C LEU A 113 1.56 -12.12 20.84
N GLY A 114 2.04 -12.86 21.84
CA GLY A 114 1.97 -14.32 21.87
C GLY A 114 0.61 -14.81 22.37
N MET A 115 0.00 -15.76 21.66
CA MET A 115 -1.25 -16.43 22.03
C MET A 115 -1.12 -17.94 21.87
N GLN A 116 -1.84 -18.69 22.71
CA GLN A 116 -1.89 -20.16 22.64
C GLN A 116 -3.32 -20.64 22.74
N TRP A 117 -3.68 -21.56 21.88
CA TRP A 117 -4.92 -22.34 21.95
C TRP A 117 -4.60 -23.82 22.15
N VAL A 118 -5.39 -24.49 22.96
CA VAL A 118 -5.26 -25.92 23.21
C VAL A 118 -6.55 -26.60 22.77
N CYS A 119 -6.47 -27.46 21.77
CA CYS A 119 -7.57 -28.32 21.37
C CYS A 119 -7.60 -29.57 22.27
N ASP A 120 -8.70 -29.78 23.01
CA ASP A 120 -8.84 -30.90 23.92
C ASP A 120 -8.81 -32.26 23.22
N GLY A 121 -7.90 -33.11 23.63
CA GLY A 121 -7.87 -34.55 23.41
C GLY A 121 -7.54 -35.03 22.00
N VAL A 122 -8.50 -35.32 21.16
CA VAL A 122 -8.33 -35.99 19.87
C VAL A 122 -8.57 -35.03 18.69
N THR A 123 -9.04 -33.84 18.95
CA THR A 123 -9.42 -32.88 17.89
C THR A 123 -8.25 -32.03 17.46
N GLN A 124 -7.91 -32.13 16.19
CA GLN A 124 -6.97 -31.20 15.57
C GLN A 124 -7.64 -29.85 15.30
N PRO A 125 -6.85 -28.75 15.27
CA PRO A 125 -7.37 -27.47 14.85
C PRO A 125 -7.94 -27.56 13.44
N SER A 126 -9.13 -27.02 13.22
CA SER A 126 -9.85 -27.13 11.95
C SER A 126 -9.80 -25.84 11.15
N ARG A 127 -9.93 -24.70 11.82
CA ARG A 127 -10.01 -23.39 11.18
C ARG A 127 -9.51 -22.29 12.10
N TYR A 128 -8.78 -21.34 11.54
CA TYR A 128 -8.42 -20.08 12.18
C TYR A 128 -9.11 -18.93 11.42
N SER A 129 -9.74 -18.01 12.15
CA SER A 129 -10.50 -16.90 11.57
C SER A 129 -10.06 -15.59 12.19
N VAL A 130 -9.88 -14.58 11.33
CA VAL A 130 -9.43 -13.24 11.72
C VAL A 130 -10.39 -12.19 11.21
N SER A 131 -10.75 -11.24 12.09
CA SER A 131 -11.56 -10.06 11.77
C SER A 131 -10.94 -8.76 12.28
N LEU A 132 -9.65 -8.75 12.60
CA LEU A 132 -8.92 -7.59 13.13
C LEU A 132 -9.09 -6.37 12.22
N PHE A 133 -9.46 -5.24 12.83
CA PHE A 133 -9.60 -3.93 12.22
C PHE A 133 -10.61 -3.81 11.08
N GLN A 134 -11.38 -4.85 10.77
CA GLN A 134 -12.35 -4.83 9.67
C GLN A 134 -13.56 -3.93 9.95
N GLU A 135 -13.85 -3.68 11.23
CA GLU A 135 -14.91 -2.75 11.67
C GLU A 135 -14.53 -1.27 11.44
N ILE A 136 -13.22 -0.96 11.40
CA ILE A 136 -12.72 0.40 11.19
C ILE A 136 -12.22 0.64 9.77
N ASP A 137 -11.79 -0.44 9.09
CA ASP A 137 -11.34 -0.37 7.70
C ASP A 137 -11.66 -1.65 6.94
N THR A 138 -12.57 -1.58 5.99
CA THR A 138 -12.95 -2.70 5.13
C THR A 138 -11.84 -3.16 4.18
N GLN A 139 -10.79 -2.35 4.01
CA GLN A 139 -9.61 -2.67 3.21
C GLN A 139 -8.50 -3.32 4.03
N SER A 140 -8.66 -3.46 5.35
CA SER A 140 -7.69 -4.13 6.20
C SER A 140 -7.44 -5.55 5.68
N ARG A 141 -6.18 -5.98 5.75
CA ARG A 141 -5.73 -7.31 5.33
C ARG A 141 -4.99 -7.95 6.49
N HIS A 142 -5.10 -9.27 6.57
CA HIS A 142 -4.39 -10.04 7.57
C HIS A 142 -3.67 -11.22 6.92
N VAL A 143 -2.39 -11.37 7.23
CA VAL A 143 -1.59 -12.48 6.71
C VAL A 143 -1.51 -13.56 7.77
N VAL A 144 -1.90 -14.77 7.41
CA VAL A 144 -1.71 -15.95 8.24
C VAL A 144 -0.61 -16.80 7.63
N SER A 145 0.47 -16.97 8.38
CA SER A 145 1.55 -17.91 8.07
C SER A 145 1.45 -19.10 9.01
N ILE A 146 1.47 -20.30 8.46
CA ILE A 146 1.45 -21.55 9.26
C ILE A 146 2.76 -22.26 9.05
N GLU A 147 3.48 -22.52 10.14
CA GLU A 147 4.68 -23.34 10.18
C GLU A 147 4.36 -24.71 10.75
N GLY A 148 4.79 -25.76 10.05
CA GLY A 148 4.57 -27.17 10.45
C GLY A 148 5.04 -28.12 9.35
N ASP A 149 4.41 -29.29 9.28
CA ASP A 149 4.72 -30.30 8.23
C ASP A 149 4.48 -29.78 6.80
N HIS A 150 3.60 -28.78 6.67
CA HIS A 150 3.35 -28.06 5.43
C HIS A 150 3.27 -26.56 5.76
N ASN A 151 4.30 -25.82 5.36
CA ASN A 151 4.33 -24.38 5.49
C ASN A 151 3.43 -23.76 4.41
N PHE A 152 2.50 -22.92 4.83
CA PHE A 152 1.73 -22.13 3.86
C PHE A 152 1.38 -20.74 4.39
N VAL A 153 1.04 -19.86 3.47
CA VAL A 153 0.64 -18.48 3.77
C VAL A 153 -0.69 -18.20 3.10
N LYS A 154 -1.57 -17.51 3.80
CA LYS A 154 -2.84 -17.05 3.27
C LYS A 154 -3.06 -15.58 3.61
N LEU A 155 -3.42 -14.77 2.61
CA LEU A 155 -3.88 -13.40 2.80
C LEU A 155 -5.39 -13.40 3.03
N LEU A 156 -5.82 -12.96 4.20
CA LEU A 156 -7.23 -12.82 4.58
C LEU A 156 -7.72 -11.41 4.29
N SER A 157 -9.00 -11.30 4.00
CA SER A 157 -9.72 -10.06 3.71
C SER A 157 -11.14 -10.12 4.27
N LEU A 158 -11.91 -9.04 4.15
CA LEU A 158 -13.31 -9.01 4.59
C LEU A 158 -14.15 -10.16 3.98
N ASP A 159 -13.88 -10.53 2.73
CA ASP A 159 -14.63 -11.58 2.01
C ASP A 159 -14.10 -13.00 2.28
N ASP A 160 -12.86 -13.14 2.77
CA ASP A 160 -12.19 -14.41 3.09
C ASP A 160 -11.46 -14.30 4.42
N GLN A 161 -12.17 -14.46 5.51
CA GLN A 161 -11.72 -14.23 6.89
C GLN A 161 -11.11 -15.44 7.57
N SER A 162 -10.94 -16.56 6.90
CA SER A 162 -10.50 -17.78 7.59
C SER A 162 -9.58 -18.67 6.77
N VAL A 163 -8.76 -19.42 7.49
CA VAL A 163 -7.91 -20.46 6.94
C VAL A 163 -8.27 -21.81 7.56
N SER A 164 -8.33 -22.86 6.74
CA SER A 164 -8.54 -24.22 7.20
C SER A 164 -7.20 -24.96 7.26
N PHE A 165 -6.96 -25.65 8.37
CA PHE A 165 -5.75 -26.48 8.55
C PHE A 165 -5.81 -27.83 7.81
N GLN A 166 -7.00 -28.23 7.36
CA GLN A 166 -7.23 -29.54 6.71
C GLN A 166 -7.27 -29.46 5.19
N THR A 167 -7.40 -28.26 4.63
CA THR A 167 -7.34 -28.06 3.18
C THR A 167 -5.95 -27.63 2.78
N ASP A 168 -5.48 -28.14 1.66
CA ASP A 168 -4.24 -27.70 1.04
C ASP A 168 -4.19 -26.17 1.04
N GLY A 169 -3.07 -25.62 1.51
CA GLY A 169 -2.83 -24.19 1.48
C GLY A 169 -3.05 -23.63 0.08
N ASP A 170 -3.19 -22.33 -0.04
CA ASP A 170 -3.30 -21.66 -1.35
C ASP A 170 -2.23 -22.23 -2.27
N SER A 171 -2.63 -22.65 -3.46
CA SER A 171 -1.66 -23.09 -4.46
C SER A 171 -0.73 -21.91 -4.79
N LEU A 172 0.48 -22.16 -5.27
CA LEU A 172 1.38 -21.09 -5.72
C LEU A 172 0.68 -20.15 -6.72
N TRP A 173 -0.27 -20.67 -7.49
CA TRP A 173 -1.06 -19.87 -8.43
C TRP A 173 -2.05 -18.94 -7.74
N ASP A 174 -2.67 -19.36 -6.65
CA ASP A 174 -3.57 -18.51 -5.88
C ASP A 174 -2.78 -17.37 -5.21
N LEU A 175 -1.59 -17.68 -4.66
CA LEU A 175 -0.66 -16.67 -4.15
C LEU A 175 -0.27 -15.67 -5.25
N VAL A 176 0.15 -16.15 -6.41
CA VAL A 176 0.52 -15.31 -7.56
C VAL A 176 -0.62 -14.37 -7.95
N ILE A 177 -1.84 -14.90 -8.10
CA ILE A 177 -3.01 -14.10 -8.50
C ILE A 177 -3.31 -13.05 -7.44
N LYS A 178 -3.32 -13.41 -6.15
CA LYS A 178 -3.58 -12.48 -5.05
C LYS A 178 -2.57 -11.33 -5.02
N PHE A 179 -1.27 -11.63 -5.17
CA PHE A 179 -0.24 -10.59 -5.18
C PHE A 179 -0.25 -9.74 -6.46
N VAL A 180 -0.62 -10.28 -7.61
CA VAL A 180 -0.86 -9.48 -8.83
C VAL A 180 -2.01 -8.50 -8.59
N ILE A 181 -3.13 -8.96 -8.03
CA ILE A 181 -4.27 -8.09 -7.72
C ILE A 181 -3.86 -7.02 -6.71
N SER A 182 -3.17 -7.40 -5.63
CA SER A 182 -2.66 -6.45 -4.63
C SER A 182 -1.74 -5.39 -5.23
N GLY A 183 -0.87 -5.76 -6.19
CA GLY A 183 -0.04 -4.80 -6.91
C GLY A 183 -0.84 -3.82 -7.78
N VAL A 184 -1.91 -4.30 -8.44
CA VAL A 184 -2.83 -3.42 -9.19
C VAL A 184 -3.56 -2.47 -8.25
N GLU A 185 -4.09 -2.97 -7.13
CA GLU A 185 -4.77 -2.19 -6.10
C GLU A 185 -3.85 -1.14 -5.49
N HIS A 186 -2.59 -1.49 -5.19
CA HIS A 186 -1.58 -0.56 -4.67
C HIS A 186 -1.42 0.68 -5.57
N ILE A 187 -1.37 0.49 -6.88
CA ILE A 187 -1.31 1.61 -7.83
C ILE A 187 -2.64 2.35 -7.93
N ALA A 188 -3.77 1.65 -7.90
CA ALA A 188 -5.09 2.25 -8.05
C ALA A 188 -5.51 3.10 -6.84
N ILE A 189 -5.06 2.72 -5.64
CA ILE A 189 -5.39 3.40 -4.37
C ILE A 189 -4.28 4.39 -3.98
N GLY A 190 -3.03 4.16 -4.40
CA GLY A 190 -1.87 4.98 -4.08
C GLY A 190 -1.93 6.36 -4.73
N PHE A 191 -2.42 7.38 -4.01
CA PHE A 191 -2.53 8.76 -4.52
C PHE A 191 -1.20 9.32 -4.99
N ASP A 192 -0.10 8.99 -4.31
CA ASP A 192 1.26 9.36 -4.73
C ASP A 192 1.62 8.81 -6.10
N HIS A 193 1.31 7.53 -6.34
CA HIS A 193 1.57 6.86 -7.61
C HIS A 193 0.71 7.45 -8.72
N ILE A 194 -0.57 7.71 -8.45
CA ILE A 194 -1.49 8.33 -9.43
C ILE A 194 -1.01 9.74 -9.77
N ALA A 195 -0.66 10.57 -8.78
CA ALA A 195 -0.19 11.94 -8.98
C ALA A 195 1.15 11.96 -9.74
N PHE A 196 2.10 11.10 -9.35
CA PHE A 196 3.37 10.93 -10.06
C PHE A 196 3.14 10.52 -11.52
N LEU A 197 2.30 9.51 -11.73
CA LEU A 197 1.99 8.99 -13.05
C LEU A 197 1.29 10.05 -13.93
N LEU A 198 0.36 10.82 -13.37
CA LEU A 198 -0.28 11.95 -14.06
C LEU A 198 0.76 13.01 -14.48
N ALA A 199 1.70 13.36 -13.59
CA ALA A 199 2.78 14.29 -13.93
C ALA A 199 3.66 13.76 -15.06
N VAL A 200 3.94 12.46 -15.09
CA VAL A 200 4.73 11.80 -16.12
C VAL A 200 4.00 11.77 -17.48
N ILE A 201 2.70 11.40 -17.46
CA ILE A 201 1.90 11.13 -18.66
C ILE A 201 1.48 12.42 -19.37
N VAL A 202 1.28 13.50 -18.64
CA VAL A 202 0.62 14.73 -19.14
C VAL A 202 1.29 15.35 -20.38
N LEU A 203 2.59 15.14 -20.58
CA LEU A 203 3.32 15.53 -21.80
C LEU A 203 3.46 14.39 -22.82
N GLY A 204 3.11 13.17 -22.43
CA GLY A 204 3.25 11.99 -23.28
C GLY A 204 2.08 11.86 -24.25
N ARG A 205 2.38 11.86 -25.54
CA ARG A 205 1.38 11.75 -26.63
C ARG A 205 1.33 10.35 -27.25
N SER A 206 2.25 9.47 -26.90
CA SER A 206 2.44 8.15 -27.49
C SER A 206 2.65 7.09 -26.44
N PHE A 207 2.06 5.92 -26.64
CA PHE A 207 2.12 4.81 -25.70
C PHE A 207 3.55 4.28 -25.48
N TRP A 208 4.34 4.06 -26.52
CA TRP A 208 5.65 3.41 -26.40
C TRP A 208 6.69 4.19 -25.58
N PRO A 209 6.84 5.52 -25.70
CA PRO A 209 7.69 6.28 -24.80
C PRO A 209 7.21 6.21 -23.34
N LEU A 210 5.90 6.29 -23.11
CA LEU A 210 5.32 6.18 -21.76
C LEU A 210 5.53 4.79 -21.17
N PHE A 211 5.35 3.73 -21.95
CA PHE A 211 5.66 2.36 -21.55
C PHE A 211 7.09 2.24 -21.01
N LYS A 212 8.10 2.73 -21.76
CA LYS A 212 9.50 2.67 -21.32
C LYS A 212 9.76 3.43 -20.03
N VAL A 213 9.10 4.57 -19.85
CA VAL A 213 9.24 5.42 -18.66
C VAL A 213 8.64 4.72 -17.44
N VAL A 214 7.46 4.10 -17.60
CA VAL A 214 6.76 3.37 -16.54
C VAL A 214 7.53 2.11 -16.17
N THR A 215 7.93 1.30 -17.15
CA THR A 215 8.71 0.08 -16.91
C THR A 215 10.06 0.37 -16.22
N ALA A 216 10.73 1.47 -16.58
CA ALA A 216 11.95 1.89 -15.89
C ALA A 216 11.70 2.18 -14.40
N PHE A 217 10.58 2.83 -14.09
CA PHE A 217 10.15 3.05 -12.71
C PHE A 217 9.87 1.71 -11.99
N THR A 218 9.09 0.81 -12.59
CA THR A 218 8.74 -0.49 -11.98
C THR A 218 9.98 -1.34 -11.71
N ILE A 219 10.93 -1.40 -12.64
CA ILE A 219 12.19 -2.13 -12.43
C ILE A 219 12.96 -1.56 -11.23
N ALA A 220 13.11 -0.24 -11.15
CA ALA A 220 13.79 0.42 -10.05
C ALA A 220 13.08 0.19 -8.72
N HIS A 221 11.76 0.36 -8.70
CA HIS A 221 10.89 0.09 -7.55
C HIS A 221 11.05 -1.36 -7.06
N SER A 222 11.00 -2.32 -7.97
CA SER A 222 11.19 -3.75 -7.64
C SER A 222 12.54 -4.04 -6.99
N ILE A 223 13.61 -3.39 -7.44
CA ILE A 223 14.95 -3.56 -6.87
C ILE A 223 14.97 -3.11 -5.40
N THR A 224 14.53 -1.90 -5.13
CA THR A 224 14.58 -1.33 -3.78
C THR A 224 13.57 -1.96 -2.84
N LEU A 225 12.37 -2.28 -3.32
CA LEU A 225 11.38 -3.06 -2.58
C LEU A 225 11.97 -4.41 -2.15
N THR A 226 12.61 -5.14 -3.06
CA THR A 226 13.23 -6.43 -2.76
C THR A 226 14.37 -6.28 -1.73
N LEU A 227 15.25 -5.29 -1.90
CA LEU A 227 16.35 -5.04 -0.95
C LEU A 227 15.83 -4.72 0.45
N ALA A 228 14.76 -3.96 0.54
CA ALA A 228 14.19 -3.55 1.80
C ALA A 228 13.40 -4.68 2.47
N VAL A 229 12.62 -5.48 1.73
CA VAL A 229 11.90 -6.64 2.27
C VAL A 229 12.86 -7.73 2.76
N LEU A 230 13.97 -7.95 2.05
CA LEU A 230 15.03 -8.89 2.47
C LEU A 230 15.94 -8.36 3.60
N ASN A 231 15.62 -7.18 4.15
CA ASN A 231 16.42 -6.54 5.20
C ASN A 231 17.90 -6.28 4.83
N VAL A 232 18.21 -6.22 3.52
CA VAL A 232 19.58 -5.91 3.05
C VAL A 232 19.87 -4.42 3.22
N PHE A 233 18.90 -3.57 2.87
CA PHE A 233 18.98 -2.12 3.03
C PHE A 233 17.56 -1.53 3.08
N ALA A 234 17.26 -0.75 4.11
CA ALA A 234 15.99 -0.06 4.28
C ALA A 234 16.26 1.41 4.64
N ILE A 235 15.37 2.29 4.21
CA ILE A 235 15.37 3.71 4.57
C ILE A 235 14.12 3.94 5.42
N PRO A 236 14.24 4.67 6.55
CA PRO A 236 13.09 4.98 7.39
C PRO A 236 11.98 5.72 6.62
N PRO A 237 10.69 5.44 6.90
CA PRO A 237 9.54 6.10 6.25
C PRO A 237 9.62 7.63 6.32
N ASP A 238 10.02 8.20 7.45
CA ASP A 238 10.17 9.64 7.69
C ASP A 238 11.08 10.35 6.66
N ILE A 239 11.98 9.60 6.02
CA ILE A 239 12.84 10.12 4.96
C ILE A 239 12.25 9.81 3.59
N VAL A 240 11.70 8.60 3.42
CA VAL A 240 11.21 8.14 2.12
C VAL A 240 9.96 8.88 1.68
N GLU A 241 9.00 9.08 2.58
CA GLU A 241 7.71 9.70 2.24
C GLU A 241 7.85 11.16 1.76
N PRO A 242 8.62 12.04 2.44
CA PRO A 242 8.92 13.36 1.90
C PRO A 242 9.60 13.32 0.52
N LEU A 243 10.53 12.37 0.29
CA LEU A 243 11.21 12.23 -0.99
C LEU A 243 10.26 11.75 -2.11
N ILE A 244 9.27 10.92 -1.79
CA ILE A 244 8.20 10.54 -2.71
C ILE A 244 7.41 11.79 -3.12
N ALA A 245 6.95 12.59 -2.15
CA ALA A 245 6.23 13.82 -2.44
C ALA A 245 7.07 14.82 -3.25
N LEU A 246 8.36 14.95 -2.93
CA LEU A 246 9.30 15.81 -3.67
C LEU A 246 9.52 15.34 -5.11
N SER A 247 9.49 14.03 -5.37
CA SER A 247 9.59 13.47 -6.72
C SER A 247 8.42 13.90 -7.61
N ILE A 248 7.21 13.96 -7.04
CA ILE A 248 6.01 14.45 -7.74
C ILE A 248 6.17 15.93 -8.12
N VAL A 249 6.62 16.74 -7.15
CA VAL A 249 6.91 18.17 -7.39
C VAL A 249 7.96 18.34 -8.48
N TYR A 250 9.05 17.56 -8.42
CA TYR A 250 10.12 17.64 -9.41
C TYR A 250 9.60 17.39 -10.84
N VAL A 251 8.87 16.28 -11.06
CA VAL A 251 8.34 15.94 -12.39
C VAL A 251 7.33 16.99 -12.86
N ALA A 252 6.49 17.48 -11.95
CA ALA A 252 5.54 18.54 -12.27
C ALA A 252 6.24 19.84 -12.70
N VAL A 253 7.31 20.24 -12.03
CA VAL A 253 8.13 21.43 -12.38
C VAL A 253 8.91 21.19 -13.68
N GLU A 254 9.50 20.01 -13.85
CA GLU A 254 10.23 19.64 -15.07
C GLU A 254 9.37 19.81 -16.33
N ASN A 255 8.06 19.58 -16.25
CA ASN A 255 7.10 19.73 -17.34
C ASN A 255 7.07 21.15 -17.94
N PHE A 256 7.45 22.17 -17.19
CA PHE A 256 7.52 23.56 -17.69
C PHE A 256 8.73 23.80 -18.59
N PHE A 257 9.81 23.05 -18.40
CA PHE A 257 11.09 23.28 -19.05
C PHE A 257 11.40 22.24 -20.13
N VAL A 258 10.96 21.00 -19.95
CA VAL A 258 11.27 19.88 -20.85
C VAL A 258 10.12 19.63 -21.82
N LYS A 259 10.45 19.47 -23.11
CA LYS A 259 9.49 19.18 -24.17
C LYS A 259 9.52 17.71 -24.61
N ASP A 260 10.66 17.05 -24.41
CA ASP A 260 10.89 15.68 -24.87
C ASP A 260 10.96 14.72 -23.68
N ILE A 261 10.07 13.73 -23.68
CA ILE A 261 10.00 12.69 -22.65
C ILE A 261 10.97 11.53 -22.91
N ALA A 262 11.69 11.53 -24.03
CA ALA A 262 12.53 10.40 -24.44
C ALA A 262 13.64 10.05 -23.43
N ARG A 263 14.08 11.00 -22.61
CA ARG A 263 15.11 10.78 -21.58
C ARG A 263 14.56 10.63 -20.16
N ARG A 264 13.24 10.73 -19.98
CA ARG A 264 12.60 10.64 -18.65
C ARG A 264 12.75 9.29 -17.98
N TYR A 265 12.98 8.22 -18.72
CA TYR A 265 13.18 6.89 -18.13
C TYR A 265 14.32 6.86 -17.10
N TRP A 266 15.34 7.71 -17.22
CA TRP A 266 16.38 7.82 -16.21
C TRP A 266 15.89 8.52 -14.93
N VAL A 267 15.10 9.58 -15.09
CA VAL A 267 14.51 10.32 -13.98
C VAL A 267 13.53 9.43 -13.22
N THR A 268 12.64 8.75 -13.95
CA THR A 268 11.65 7.84 -13.35
C THR A 268 12.31 6.61 -12.73
N PHE A 269 13.43 6.12 -13.29
CA PHE A 269 14.22 5.08 -12.68
C PHE A 269 14.74 5.50 -11.29
N VAL A 270 15.34 6.69 -11.17
CA VAL A 270 15.82 7.20 -9.88
C VAL A 270 14.67 7.35 -8.87
N PHE A 271 13.53 7.89 -9.32
CA PHE A 271 12.37 8.02 -8.44
C PHE A 271 11.73 6.67 -8.09
N GLY A 272 11.74 5.70 -9.01
CA GLY A 272 11.34 4.33 -8.72
C GLY A 272 12.16 3.70 -7.59
N LEU A 273 13.48 3.96 -7.53
CA LEU A 273 14.31 3.51 -6.40
C LEU A 273 13.85 4.09 -5.05
N ILE A 274 13.39 5.34 -5.03
CA ILE A 274 12.89 5.98 -3.81
C ILE A 274 11.53 5.36 -3.42
N HIS A 275 10.60 5.27 -4.36
CA HIS A 275 9.25 4.77 -4.11
C HIS A 275 9.23 3.30 -3.64
N GLY A 276 10.18 2.47 -4.08
CA GLY A 276 10.25 1.07 -3.66
C GLY A 276 10.56 0.88 -2.18
N PHE A 277 11.22 1.85 -1.53
CA PHE A 277 11.42 1.80 -0.08
C PHE A 277 10.14 2.15 0.69
N GLY A 278 9.21 2.93 0.12
CA GLY A 278 8.00 3.39 0.80
C GLY A 278 6.98 2.28 1.09
N PHE A 279 7.03 1.15 0.37
CA PHE A 279 6.11 0.03 0.57
C PHE A 279 6.77 -1.18 1.25
N ALA A 280 8.04 -1.08 1.58
CA ALA A 280 8.80 -2.22 2.08
C ALA A 280 8.42 -2.63 3.51
N SER A 281 8.04 -1.68 4.37
CA SER A 281 7.54 -1.95 5.72
C SER A 281 6.26 -2.79 5.65
N VAL A 282 5.29 -2.33 4.87
CA VAL A 282 4.02 -3.03 4.66
C VAL A 282 4.24 -4.46 4.16
N LEU A 283 5.16 -4.66 3.21
CA LEU A 283 5.37 -5.99 2.63
C LEU A 283 6.20 -6.92 3.56
N ARG A 284 7.02 -6.38 4.47
CA ARG A 284 7.71 -7.16 5.51
C ARG A 284 6.74 -7.71 6.55
N GLU A 285 5.72 -6.93 6.87
CA GLU A 285 4.63 -7.32 7.78
C GLU A 285 3.86 -8.55 7.28
N PHE A 286 3.96 -8.88 5.97
CA PHE A 286 3.35 -10.09 5.42
C PHE A 286 3.93 -11.40 5.99
N GLY A 287 5.01 -11.38 6.78
CA GLY A 287 5.55 -12.58 7.44
C GLY A 287 5.72 -13.79 6.50
N LEU A 288 5.96 -13.52 5.21
CA LEU A 288 6.00 -14.55 4.19
C LEU A 288 7.20 -15.47 4.39
N PRO A 289 7.02 -16.81 4.40
CA PRO A 289 8.14 -17.74 4.35
C PRO A 289 9.05 -17.41 3.16
N GLN A 290 10.36 -17.58 3.31
CA GLN A 290 11.33 -17.24 2.27
C GLN A 290 11.02 -17.87 0.91
N GLU A 291 10.44 -19.07 0.89
CA GLU A 291 10.06 -19.77 -0.33
C GLU A 291 8.89 -19.10 -1.08
N GLY A 292 7.92 -18.53 -0.37
CA GLY A 292 6.79 -17.79 -0.96
C GLY A 292 7.13 -16.33 -1.31
N LEU A 293 8.09 -15.74 -0.61
CA LEU A 293 8.44 -14.31 -0.70
C LEU A 293 8.87 -13.89 -2.11
N VAL A 294 9.69 -14.69 -2.78
CA VAL A 294 10.17 -14.40 -4.14
C VAL A 294 9.00 -14.33 -5.13
N TRP A 295 8.09 -15.29 -5.04
CA TRP A 295 6.90 -15.33 -5.90
C TRP A 295 5.93 -14.20 -5.59
N ALA A 296 5.74 -13.88 -4.31
CA ALA A 296 4.92 -12.77 -3.88
C ALA A 296 5.46 -11.44 -4.40
N LEU A 297 6.75 -11.16 -4.19
CA LEU A 297 7.42 -9.94 -4.68
C LEU A 297 7.36 -9.81 -6.21
N ALA A 298 7.67 -10.90 -6.92
CA ALA A 298 7.61 -10.90 -8.38
C ALA A 298 6.18 -10.64 -8.89
N SER A 299 5.20 -11.32 -8.32
CA SER A 299 3.79 -11.19 -8.68
C SER A 299 3.23 -9.81 -8.36
N PHE A 300 3.57 -9.26 -7.19
CA PHE A 300 3.21 -7.90 -6.81
C PHE A 300 3.74 -6.88 -7.82
N ASN A 301 5.01 -6.95 -8.18
CA ASN A 301 5.62 -6.04 -9.16
C ASN A 301 5.02 -6.18 -10.57
N VAL A 302 4.62 -7.40 -10.96
CA VAL A 302 3.84 -7.60 -12.20
C VAL A 302 2.49 -6.90 -12.09
N GLY A 303 1.82 -6.96 -10.94
CA GLY A 303 0.58 -6.24 -10.67
C GLY A 303 0.75 -4.73 -10.75
N VAL A 304 1.81 -4.20 -10.14
CA VAL A 304 2.19 -2.77 -10.22
C VAL A 304 2.34 -2.32 -11.68
N GLU A 305 3.09 -3.07 -12.49
CA GLU A 305 3.28 -2.77 -13.92
C GLU A 305 1.95 -2.78 -14.68
N ILE A 306 1.11 -3.80 -14.45
CA ILE A 306 -0.22 -3.90 -15.07
C ILE A 306 -1.08 -2.68 -14.67
N GLY A 307 -1.14 -2.34 -13.39
CA GLY A 307 -1.91 -1.20 -12.88
C GLY A 307 -1.48 0.11 -13.53
N GLN A 308 -0.18 0.37 -13.60
CA GLN A 308 0.38 1.56 -14.23
C GLN A 308 0.07 1.60 -15.74
N LEU A 309 0.22 0.47 -16.45
CA LEU A 309 -0.06 0.40 -17.88
C LEU A 309 -1.55 0.60 -18.19
N LEU A 310 -2.45 0.13 -17.33
CA LEU A 310 -3.89 0.39 -17.47
C LEU A 310 -4.20 1.89 -17.34
N ILE A 311 -3.58 2.60 -16.37
CA ILE A 311 -3.73 4.04 -16.21
C ILE A 311 -3.15 4.79 -17.42
N VAL A 312 -1.96 4.40 -17.89
CA VAL A 312 -1.35 4.99 -19.09
C VAL A 312 -2.24 4.82 -20.30
N LEU A 313 -2.76 3.61 -20.52
CA LEU A 313 -3.64 3.29 -21.64
C LEU A 313 -4.93 4.13 -21.57
N ALA A 314 -5.56 4.17 -20.40
CA ALA A 314 -6.75 4.98 -20.18
C ALA A 314 -6.49 6.47 -20.44
N ALA A 315 -5.38 7.01 -19.94
CA ALA A 315 -4.98 8.41 -20.17
C ALA A 315 -4.71 8.72 -21.63
N VAL A 316 -4.02 7.83 -22.35
CA VAL A 316 -3.75 8.00 -23.80
C VAL A 316 -5.06 7.94 -24.62
N ILE A 317 -5.96 7.01 -24.29
CA ILE A 317 -7.27 6.92 -24.95
C ILE A 317 -8.08 8.19 -24.66
N PHE A 318 -8.16 8.60 -23.40
CA PHE A 318 -8.88 9.80 -22.98
C PHE A 318 -8.35 11.06 -23.70
N TRP A 319 -7.01 11.20 -23.74
CA TRP A 319 -6.36 12.28 -24.46
C TRP A 319 -6.70 12.29 -25.95
N ARG A 320 -6.67 11.13 -26.60
CA ARG A 320 -7.05 11.00 -28.03
C ARG A 320 -8.51 11.37 -28.25
N LEU A 321 -9.42 10.97 -27.38
CA LEU A 321 -10.83 11.32 -27.47
C LEU A 321 -11.05 12.84 -27.33
N ILE A 322 -10.35 13.49 -26.40
CA ILE A 322 -10.39 14.95 -26.23
C ILE A 322 -9.89 15.65 -27.50
N MET A 323 -8.84 15.11 -28.13
CA MET A 323 -8.28 15.68 -29.37
C MET A 323 -9.22 15.58 -30.58
N LEU A 324 -10.28 14.77 -30.52
CA LEU A 324 -11.34 14.75 -31.54
C LEU A 324 -12.29 15.95 -31.45
N LEU A 325 -12.25 16.69 -30.34
CA LEU A 325 -13.09 17.89 -30.21
C LEU A 325 -12.57 19.02 -31.08
N PRO A 326 -13.46 19.79 -31.76
CA PRO A 326 -13.06 20.88 -32.66
C PRO A 326 -12.24 21.99 -32.01
N TYR A 327 -12.27 22.02 -30.66
CA TYR A 327 -11.50 22.98 -29.85
C TYR A 327 -9.98 22.73 -29.87
N PHE A 328 -9.54 21.50 -30.19
CA PHE A 328 -8.16 21.04 -30.20
C PHE A 328 -7.67 20.67 -31.59
N ASP A 329 -7.95 21.56 -32.56
CA ASP A 329 -7.46 21.39 -33.93
C ASP A 329 -5.93 21.47 -34.01
N SER A 330 -5.38 21.11 -35.16
CA SER A 330 -3.93 21.13 -35.45
C SER A 330 -3.38 22.53 -35.76
N SER A 331 -4.14 23.60 -35.48
CA SER A 331 -3.66 24.97 -35.60
C SER A 331 -2.66 25.32 -34.48
N GLU A 332 -1.84 26.36 -34.70
CA GLU A 332 -0.94 26.89 -33.66
C GLU A 332 -1.70 27.23 -32.36
N GLN A 333 -2.96 27.68 -32.48
CA GLN A 333 -3.81 27.96 -31.31
C GLN A 333 -4.26 26.69 -30.60
N GLY A 334 -4.56 25.61 -31.33
CA GLY A 334 -4.91 24.31 -30.77
C GLY A 334 -3.73 23.70 -30.02
N GLU A 335 -2.53 23.73 -30.58
CA GLU A 335 -1.30 23.24 -29.91
C GLU A 335 -0.96 24.06 -28.65
N ALA A 336 -1.11 25.39 -28.73
CA ALA A 336 -0.89 26.27 -27.56
C ALA A 336 -1.88 25.95 -26.42
N ARG A 337 -3.15 25.66 -26.75
CA ARG A 337 -4.16 25.24 -25.77
C ARG A 337 -3.83 23.90 -25.13
N GLN A 338 -3.42 22.91 -25.95
CA GLN A 338 -2.99 21.60 -25.44
C GLN A 338 -1.85 21.75 -24.45
N ARG A 339 -0.83 22.54 -24.81
CA ARG A 339 0.31 22.80 -23.92
C ARG A 339 -0.12 23.50 -22.63
N SER A 340 -1.00 24.50 -22.73
CA SER A 340 -1.52 25.22 -21.56
C SER A 340 -2.25 24.28 -20.59
N ILE A 341 -3.10 23.38 -21.10
CA ILE A 341 -3.80 22.40 -20.29
C ILE A 341 -2.80 21.43 -19.62
N SER A 342 -1.83 20.93 -20.37
CA SER A 342 -0.79 20.06 -19.80
C SER A 342 -0.01 20.75 -18.67
N LEU A 343 0.34 22.04 -18.83
CA LEU A 343 1.03 22.80 -17.81
C LEU A 343 0.13 23.12 -16.60
N MET A 344 -1.18 23.35 -16.84
CA MET A 344 -2.15 23.52 -15.76
C MET A 344 -2.27 22.25 -14.89
N ILE A 345 -2.40 21.09 -15.53
CA ILE A 345 -2.43 19.80 -14.82
C ILE A 345 -1.13 19.62 -14.03
N SER A 346 0.03 19.89 -14.64
CA SER A 346 1.33 19.82 -13.96
C SER A 346 1.41 20.75 -12.76
N ALA A 347 0.95 21.99 -12.88
CA ALA A 347 0.91 22.93 -11.76
C ALA A 347 0.04 22.42 -10.62
N SER A 348 -1.15 21.89 -10.92
CA SER A 348 -2.06 21.32 -9.90
C SER A 348 -1.45 20.14 -9.18
N VAL A 349 -0.84 19.19 -9.92
CA VAL A 349 -0.15 18.04 -9.34
C VAL A 349 1.07 18.49 -8.52
N GLY A 350 1.82 19.49 -8.98
CA GLY A 350 2.95 20.04 -8.24
C GLY A 350 2.54 20.71 -6.93
N ILE A 351 1.43 21.44 -6.90
CA ILE A 351 0.88 22.04 -5.68
C ILE A 351 0.42 20.94 -4.70
N LEU A 352 -0.24 19.90 -5.19
CA LEU A 352 -0.64 18.76 -4.36
C LEU A 352 0.58 18.07 -3.74
N GLY A 353 1.59 17.75 -4.55
CA GLY A 353 2.84 17.15 -4.08
C GLY A 353 3.58 18.04 -3.07
N LEU A 354 3.55 19.36 -3.25
CA LEU A 354 4.13 20.30 -2.29
C LEU A 354 3.36 20.28 -0.95
N GLY A 355 2.03 20.19 -1.00
CA GLY A 355 1.19 20.05 0.19
C GLY A 355 1.57 18.79 0.98
N TRP A 356 1.65 17.64 0.32
CA TRP A 356 2.09 16.38 0.96
C TRP A 356 3.52 16.44 1.48
N PHE A 357 4.43 17.12 0.76
CA PHE A 357 5.80 17.31 1.24
C PHE A 357 5.82 18.09 2.56
N VAL A 358 5.06 19.18 2.65
CA VAL A 358 4.98 20.00 3.87
C VAL A 358 4.34 19.21 5.01
N GLU A 359 3.27 18.45 4.73
CA GLU A 359 2.60 17.59 5.71
C GLU A 359 3.57 16.56 6.29
N ARG A 360 4.31 15.83 5.44
CA ARG A 360 5.22 14.76 5.86
C ARG A 360 6.53 15.23 6.51
N VAL A 361 6.86 16.50 6.40
CA VAL A 361 8.09 17.07 7.01
C VAL A 361 7.80 17.80 8.31
N PHE A 362 6.62 18.43 8.43
CA PHE A 362 6.35 19.39 9.50
C PHE A 362 5.13 19.05 10.38
N LEU A 363 4.29 18.11 9.96
CA LEU A 363 3.09 17.70 10.69
C LEU A 363 3.16 16.24 11.12
#